data_4c690e4ffb57892a2debcf99a18bd2d7
#
_entry.id   4c690e4ffb57892a2debcf99a18bd2d7
#
_cell.length_a   1.000
_cell.length_b   1.000
_cell.length_c   1.000
_cell.angle_alpha   90.00
_cell.angle_beta   90.00
_cell.angle_gamma   90.00
#
_symmetry.space_group_name_H-M   'P 1'
#
loop_
_entity.id
_entity.type
_entity.pdbx_description
1 polymer ?
#
loop_
_entity_poly.entity_id
_entity_poly.type
_entity_poly.pdbx_seq_one_letter_code
_entity_poly.pdbx_strand_id
1 'polypeptide(L)'
;LGSEDKMTKDILINISGLQMDVDPNDPIEMMTTGAYYLRNGKHYILYDELSEDNEVVKNVIKIGPKSVELTRKGGQSSHMVFEEGKENLSYYDTPFGSLLMGVNTSNIDWIEEEEQMHLKVDYDLSMNSDHVSKCKIDVNIRPNGE
;
A
#
# COMPACT_ATOMS: atom_id res chain seq x y z
N LEU A 1 26.67 -8.91 3.68
CA LEU A 1 27.00 -7.80 3.84
C LEU A 1 26.42 -6.79 3.01
N GLY A 2 26.95 -5.78 2.63
CA GLY A 2 26.36 -4.70 1.90
C GLY A 2 25.56 -5.08 0.71
N SER A 3 25.58 -6.27 0.33
CA SER A 3 24.77 -6.73 -0.78
C SER A 3 23.30 -6.83 -0.46
N GLU A 4 22.90 -6.41 0.73
CA GLU A 4 21.50 -6.42 1.04
C GLU A 4 20.69 -5.47 0.23
N ASP A 5 21.30 -4.41 -0.25
CA ASP A 5 20.55 -3.45 -1.04
C ASP A 5 20.42 -3.96 -2.44
N LYS A 6 19.20 -4.29 -2.82
CA LYS A 6 18.87 -4.77 -4.13
C LYS A 6 17.90 -3.84 -4.78
N MET A 7 18.15 -3.49 -6.02
CA MET A 7 17.24 -2.62 -6.73
C MET A 7 16.85 -3.26 -8.05
N THR A 8 15.58 -3.34 -8.29
CA THR A 8 15.01 -3.76 -9.56
C THR A 8 14.34 -2.56 -10.17
N LYS A 9 14.84 -2.11 -11.31
CA LYS A 9 14.39 -0.85 -11.86
C LYS A 9 12.97 -0.90 -12.35
N ASP A 10 12.58 -2.01 -12.95
CA ASP A 10 11.26 -2.09 -13.54
C ASP A 10 10.53 -3.29 -13.02
N ILE A 11 9.40 -3.04 -12.38
CA ILE A 11 8.50 -4.11 -11.99
C ILE A 11 7.11 -3.80 -12.53
N LEU A 12 6.34 -4.86 -12.68
CA LEU A 12 4.93 -4.75 -13.00
C LEU A 12 4.17 -4.98 -11.71
N ILE A 13 3.26 -4.07 -11.39
CA ILE A 13 2.55 -4.07 -10.12
C ILE A 13 1.08 -4.27 -10.38
N ASN A 14 0.49 -5.24 -9.68
CA ASN A 14 -0.93 -5.50 -9.73
C ASN A 14 -1.47 -5.26 -8.33
N ILE A 15 -2.35 -4.28 -8.19
CA ILE A 15 -2.82 -3.84 -6.88
C ILE A 15 -4.34 -3.87 -6.85
N SER A 16 -4.90 -4.40 -5.76
CA SER A 16 -6.33 -4.24 -5.52
C SER A 16 -6.53 -3.84 -4.07
N GLY A 17 -7.62 -3.14 -3.82
CA GLY A 17 -8.03 -2.81 -2.47
C GLY A 17 -7.44 -1.55 -1.88
N LEU A 18 -6.68 -0.78 -2.64
CA LEU A 18 -6.07 0.42 -2.09
C LEU A 18 -6.99 1.64 -2.13
N GLN A 19 -8.06 1.60 -2.89
CA GLN A 19 -8.95 2.74 -2.98
C GLN A 19 -10.06 2.60 -1.96
N MET A 20 -10.14 3.58 -1.08
CA MET A 20 -10.97 3.49 0.09
C MET A 20 -12.40 3.90 -0.14
N ASP A 21 -12.68 4.55 -1.25
CA ASP A 21 -14.02 5.04 -1.55
C ASP A 21 -14.81 4.11 -2.46
N VAL A 22 -14.35 2.87 -2.63
CA VAL A 22 -15.06 1.88 -3.42
C VAL A 22 -15.52 0.75 -2.51
N ASP A 23 -16.46 -0.04 -3.04
CA ASP A 23 -17.03 -1.17 -2.31
C ASP A 23 -15.95 -2.23 -2.05
N PRO A 24 -15.70 -2.60 -0.79
CA PRO A 24 -14.70 -3.63 -0.50
C PRO A 24 -15.03 -4.99 -1.11
N ASN A 25 -16.31 -5.24 -1.43
CA ASN A 25 -16.69 -6.49 -2.06
C ASN A 25 -16.46 -6.49 -3.55
N ASP A 26 -16.08 -5.36 -4.11
CA ASP A 26 -15.82 -5.21 -5.54
C ASP A 26 -14.62 -4.29 -5.71
N PRO A 27 -13.44 -4.74 -5.27
CA PRO A 27 -12.27 -3.86 -5.30
C PRO A 27 -11.83 -3.57 -6.72
N ILE A 28 -11.32 -2.37 -6.91
CA ILE A 28 -10.77 -1.96 -8.19
C ILE A 28 -9.34 -2.47 -8.28
N GLU A 29 -9.04 -3.18 -9.35
CA GLU A 29 -7.70 -3.63 -9.64
C GLU A 29 -7.00 -2.61 -10.51
N MET A 30 -5.74 -2.39 -10.21
CA MET A 30 -4.92 -1.47 -10.97
C MET A 30 -3.64 -2.18 -11.36
N MET A 31 -3.23 -2.00 -12.61
CA MET A 31 -1.95 -2.53 -13.07
C MET A 31 -1.09 -1.35 -13.51
N THR A 32 0.12 -1.30 -12.99
CA THR A 32 1.01 -0.21 -13.32
C THR A 32 2.44 -0.71 -13.26
N THR A 33 3.38 0.14 -13.64
CA THR A 33 4.78 -0.18 -13.53
C THR A 33 5.39 0.67 -12.42
N GLY A 34 6.50 0.21 -11.89
CA GLY A 34 7.16 0.94 -10.83
C GLY A 34 8.54 0.40 -10.59
N ALA A 35 9.04 0.67 -9.41
CA ALA A 35 10.38 0.24 -9.02
C ALA A 35 10.31 -0.49 -7.68
N TYR A 36 11.24 -1.38 -7.50
CA TYR A 36 11.37 -2.14 -6.26
C TYR A 36 12.82 -2.09 -5.81
N TYR A 37 13.02 -1.94 -4.51
CA TYR A 37 14.35 -2.18 -3.96
C TYR A 37 14.25 -2.68 -2.53
N LEU A 38 15.32 -3.34 -2.12
CA LEU A 38 15.45 -3.88 -0.78
C LEU A 38 16.58 -3.10 -0.10
N ARG A 39 16.27 -2.56 1.10
CA ARG A 39 17.26 -1.81 1.86
C ARG A 39 17.03 -2.04 3.34
N ASN A 40 18.09 -2.41 4.04
CA ASN A 40 18.06 -2.61 5.49
C ASN A 40 16.99 -3.61 5.90
N GLY A 41 16.79 -4.65 5.09
CA GLY A 41 15.79 -5.66 5.39
C GLY A 41 14.37 -5.26 5.14
N LYS A 42 14.15 -4.11 4.49
CA LYS A 42 12.80 -3.63 4.17
C LYS A 42 12.63 -3.54 2.67
N HIS A 43 11.43 -3.87 2.22
CA HIS A 43 11.10 -3.85 0.81
C HIS A 43 10.37 -2.56 0.48
N TYR A 44 10.76 -1.91 -0.60
CA TYR A 44 10.16 -0.66 -1.05
C TYR A 44 9.60 -0.84 -2.44
N ILE A 45 8.32 -0.53 -2.60
CA ILE A 45 7.65 -0.56 -3.90
C ILE A 45 7.21 0.87 -4.18
N LEU A 46 7.65 1.41 -5.30
CA LEU A 46 7.38 2.80 -5.67
C LEU A 46 6.66 2.86 -6.99
N TYR A 47 5.61 3.65 -7.05
CA TYR A 47 4.92 3.87 -8.33
C TYR A 47 4.22 5.21 -8.31
N ASP A 48 3.96 5.74 -9.50
CA ASP A 48 3.30 7.03 -9.67
C ASP A 48 1.92 6.83 -10.26
N GLU A 49 1.01 7.71 -9.85
CA GLU A 49 -0.34 7.78 -10.41
C GLU A 49 -0.57 9.19 -10.91
N LEU A 50 -1.54 9.31 -11.82
CA LEU A 50 -2.03 10.64 -12.20
C LEU A 50 -3.36 10.86 -11.51
N SER A 51 -3.50 12.01 -10.87
CA SER A 51 -4.75 12.40 -10.28
C SER A 51 -5.72 12.88 -11.37
N GLU A 52 -6.95 13.17 -10.98
CA GLU A 52 -7.93 13.71 -11.92
C GLU A 52 -7.48 15.04 -12.50
N ASP A 53 -6.64 15.77 -11.77
CA ASP A 53 -6.12 17.05 -12.24
C ASP A 53 -4.81 16.89 -12.99
N ASN A 54 -4.45 15.67 -13.36
CA ASN A 54 -3.20 15.36 -14.06
C ASN A 54 -1.95 15.68 -13.24
N GLU A 55 -2.09 15.69 -11.93
CA GLU A 55 -0.94 15.86 -11.06
C GLU A 55 -0.35 14.49 -10.74
N VAL A 56 0.97 14.45 -10.60
CA VAL A 56 1.63 13.20 -10.27
C VAL A 56 1.51 12.94 -8.78
N VAL A 57 0.99 11.77 -8.44
CA VAL A 57 0.91 11.31 -7.06
C VAL A 57 1.92 10.19 -6.88
N LYS A 58 2.83 10.37 -5.93
CA LYS A 58 3.88 9.39 -5.69
C LYS A 58 3.44 8.46 -4.57
N ASN A 59 3.58 7.17 -4.82
CA ASN A 59 3.17 6.15 -3.87
C ASN A 59 4.37 5.31 -3.45
N VAL A 60 4.46 5.02 -2.17
CA VAL A 60 5.50 4.15 -1.63
C VAL A 60 4.83 3.13 -0.73
N ILE A 61 5.10 1.85 -0.98
CA ILE A 61 4.71 0.77 -0.09
C ILE A 61 5.99 0.25 0.55
N LYS A 62 6.08 0.38 1.86
CA LYS A 62 7.25 -0.06 2.61
C LYS A 62 6.87 -1.27 3.44
N ILE A 63 7.56 -2.37 3.23
CA ILE A 63 7.23 -3.64 3.88
C ILE A 63 8.39 -4.02 4.77
N GLY A 64 8.15 -4.01 6.07
CA GLY A 64 9.13 -4.44 7.06
C GLY A 64 8.78 -5.79 7.64
N PRO A 65 9.55 -6.26 8.62
CA PRO A 65 9.29 -7.58 9.19
C PRO A 65 7.95 -7.70 9.89
N LYS A 66 7.41 -6.60 10.41
CA LYS A 66 6.16 -6.66 11.18
C LYS A 66 5.17 -5.57 10.82
N SER A 67 5.46 -4.78 9.81
CA SER A 67 4.57 -3.67 9.47
C SER A 67 4.65 -3.36 7.99
N VAL A 68 3.57 -2.74 7.51
CA VAL A 68 3.47 -2.24 6.14
C VAL A 68 3.04 -0.80 6.24
N GLU A 69 3.71 0.08 5.49
CA GLU A 69 3.35 1.49 5.46
C GLU A 69 3.04 1.90 4.03
N LEU A 70 1.93 2.57 3.86
CA LEU A 70 1.54 3.14 2.57
C LEU A 70 1.63 4.65 2.69
N THR A 71 2.37 5.28 1.78
CA THR A 71 2.51 6.72 1.76
C THR A 71 2.14 7.24 0.37
N ARG A 72 1.26 8.23 0.34
CA ARG A 72 0.90 8.92 -0.90
C ARG A 72 1.25 10.38 -0.75
N LYS A 73 1.91 10.93 -1.74
CA LYS A 73 2.29 12.34 -1.74
C LYS A 73 1.87 12.97 -3.05
N GLY A 74 1.19 14.10 -2.96
CA GLY A 74 0.65 14.79 -4.10
C GLY A 74 -0.86 14.73 -4.06
N GLY A 75 -1.54 15.80 -4.46
CA GLY A 75 -2.98 15.85 -4.33
C GLY A 75 -3.38 15.68 -2.88
N GLN A 76 -4.13 14.63 -2.60
CA GLN A 76 -4.46 14.28 -1.23
C GLN A 76 -3.38 13.36 -0.68
N SER A 77 -2.60 13.87 0.24
CA SER A 77 -1.54 13.07 0.85
C SER A 77 -2.12 12.21 1.96
N SER A 78 -1.59 11.01 2.10
CA SER A 78 -2.04 10.12 3.16
C SER A 78 -0.90 9.20 3.57
N HIS A 79 -1.04 8.67 4.78
CA HIS A 79 -0.06 7.74 5.33
C HIS A 79 -0.82 6.74 6.19
N MET A 80 -0.67 5.46 5.88
CA MET A 80 -1.33 4.40 6.61
C MET A 80 -0.29 3.40 7.09
N VAL A 81 -0.46 2.94 8.32
CA VAL A 81 0.43 1.94 8.91
C VAL A 81 -0.40 0.73 9.29
N PHE A 82 0.09 -0.44 8.89
CA PHE A 82 -0.55 -1.73 9.19
C PHE A 82 0.41 -2.55 10.05
N GLU A 83 -0.08 -2.96 11.23
CA GLU A 83 0.68 -3.84 12.12
C GLU A 83 -0.27 -4.90 12.66
N GLU A 84 0.10 -6.16 12.51
CA GLU A 84 -0.78 -7.24 12.96
C GLU A 84 -1.09 -7.13 14.43
N GLY A 85 -2.38 -7.26 14.74
CA GLY A 85 -2.84 -7.23 16.11
C GLY A 85 -2.91 -5.85 16.73
N LYS A 86 -2.73 -4.81 15.92
CA LYS A 86 -2.73 -3.44 16.42
C LYS A 86 -3.65 -2.56 15.63
N GLU A 87 -4.13 -1.51 16.27
CA GLU A 87 -4.87 -0.46 15.61
C GLU A 87 -3.98 0.77 15.49
N ASN A 88 -3.87 1.30 14.29
CA ASN A 88 -3.14 2.53 14.02
C ASN A 88 -4.10 3.60 13.57
N LEU A 89 -3.90 4.81 14.10
CA LEU A 89 -4.77 5.94 13.79
C LEU A 89 -4.00 6.94 12.96
N SER A 90 -4.70 7.52 11.98
CA SER A 90 -4.13 8.59 11.18
C SER A 90 -5.24 9.49 10.70
N TYR A 91 -4.87 10.62 10.13
CA TYR A 91 -5.86 11.53 9.59
C TYR A 91 -5.88 11.41 8.07
N TYR A 92 -7.07 11.41 7.55
CA TYR A 92 -7.31 11.35 6.12
C TYR A 92 -7.94 12.67 5.71
N ASP A 93 -7.25 13.43 4.87
CA ASP A 93 -7.72 14.77 4.49
C ASP A 93 -8.70 14.67 3.35
N THR A 94 -9.83 15.34 3.53
CA THR A 94 -10.84 15.45 2.48
C THR A 94 -11.15 16.92 2.24
N PRO A 95 -11.82 17.25 1.13
CA PRO A 95 -12.23 18.63 0.92
C PRO A 95 -13.16 19.17 2.01
N PHE A 96 -13.77 18.30 2.79
CA PHE A 96 -14.69 18.69 3.84
C PHE A 96 -14.04 18.65 5.22
N GLY A 97 -12.74 18.44 5.30
CA GLY A 97 -12.03 18.39 6.57
C GLY A 97 -11.29 17.10 6.74
N SER A 98 -10.67 16.94 7.89
CA SER A 98 -9.89 15.74 8.20
C SER A 98 -10.76 14.73 8.93
N LEU A 99 -10.64 13.47 8.53
CA LEU A 99 -11.30 12.36 9.17
C LEU A 99 -10.28 11.55 9.96
N LEU A 100 -10.65 11.10 11.13
CA LEU A 100 -9.80 10.21 11.90
C LEU A 100 -10.01 8.80 11.40
N MET A 101 -8.96 8.19 10.87
CA MET A 101 -9.02 6.89 10.27
C MET A 101 -8.34 5.88 11.17
N GLY A 102 -9.03 4.80 11.49
CA GLY A 102 -8.47 3.71 12.27
C GLY A 102 -8.29 2.49 11.41
N VAL A 103 -7.11 1.89 11.52
CA VAL A 103 -6.75 0.70 10.75
C VAL A 103 -6.37 -0.38 11.75
N ASN A 104 -7.22 -1.38 11.87
CA ASN A 104 -6.99 -2.51 12.77
C ASN A 104 -6.64 -3.71 11.93
N THR A 105 -5.37 -4.07 11.90
CA THR A 105 -4.83 -5.08 10.99
C THR A 105 -4.88 -6.45 11.65
N SER A 106 -5.50 -7.40 10.97
CA SER A 106 -5.61 -8.76 11.48
C SER A 106 -4.56 -9.68 10.86
N ASN A 107 -4.11 -9.41 9.64
CA ASN A 107 -3.19 -10.33 8.98
C ASN A 107 -2.34 -9.59 7.95
N ILE A 108 -1.05 -9.91 7.93
CA ILE A 108 -0.12 -9.44 6.91
C ILE A 108 0.65 -10.66 6.41
N ASP A 109 0.55 -10.92 5.10
CA ASP A 109 1.32 -11.97 4.48
C ASP A 109 2.22 -11.36 3.42
N TRP A 110 3.51 -11.63 3.52
CA TRP A 110 4.49 -11.25 2.51
C TRP A 110 5.16 -12.51 2.01
N ILE A 111 5.00 -12.81 0.72
CA ILE A 111 5.51 -14.04 0.14
C ILE A 111 6.47 -13.68 -0.96
N GLU A 112 7.71 -14.19 -0.86
CA GLU A 112 8.72 -13.99 -1.88
C GLU A 112 8.93 -15.27 -2.64
N GLU A 113 8.73 -15.21 -3.94
CA GLU A 113 9.03 -16.32 -4.82
C GLU A 113 10.08 -15.87 -5.80
N GLU A 114 10.58 -16.81 -6.59
CA GLU A 114 11.71 -16.53 -7.46
C GLU A 114 11.44 -15.40 -8.43
N GLU A 115 10.24 -15.36 -8.98
CA GLU A 115 9.92 -14.40 -10.02
C GLU A 115 8.77 -13.50 -9.67
N GLN A 116 8.28 -13.55 -8.44
CA GLN A 116 7.22 -12.64 -8.03
C GLN A 116 7.17 -12.53 -6.53
N MET A 117 6.61 -11.44 -6.06
CA MET A 117 6.39 -11.23 -4.64
C MET A 117 4.95 -10.79 -4.45
N HIS A 118 4.39 -11.16 -3.32
CA HIS A 118 2.97 -10.97 -3.09
C HIS A 118 2.73 -10.49 -1.68
N LEU A 119 1.98 -9.41 -1.54
CA LEU A 119 1.61 -8.85 -0.25
C LEU A 119 0.10 -8.94 -0.09
N LYS A 120 -0.33 -9.44 1.06
CA LYS A 120 -1.75 -9.41 1.44
C LYS A 120 -1.88 -8.79 2.80
N VAL A 121 -2.82 -7.88 2.94
CA VAL A 121 -3.12 -7.24 4.21
C VAL A 121 -4.62 -7.29 4.43
N ASP A 122 -5.03 -7.84 5.58
CA ASP A 122 -6.43 -7.83 5.98
C ASP A 122 -6.60 -6.89 7.16
N TYR A 123 -7.55 -5.98 7.07
CA TYR A 123 -7.74 -5.02 8.15
C TYR A 123 -9.18 -4.55 8.21
N ASP A 124 -9.54 -4.02 9.36
CA ASP A 124 -10.82 -3.35 9.57
C ASP A 124 -10.59 -1.85 9.55
N LEU A 125 -11.44 -1.16 8.82
CA LEU A 125 -11.36 0.29 8.69
C LEU A 125 -12.43 0.93 9.53
N SER A 126 -12.05 1.97 10.29
CA SER A 126 -13.01 2.80 11.00
C SER A 126 -12.76 4.26 10.62
N MET A 127 -13.82 5.05 10.68
CA MET A 127 -13.76 6.48 10.44
C MET A 127 -14.43 7.18 11.59
N ASN A 128 -13.72 8.09 12.25
CA ASN A 128 -14.22 8.82 13.41
C ASN A 128 -14.81 7.85 14.45
N SER A 129 -14.10 6.74 14.66
CA SER A 129 -14.44 5.70 15.62
C SER A 129 -15.58 4.78 15.21
N ASP A 130 -16.19 4.99 14.06
CA ASP A 130 -17.25 4.10 13.58
C ASP A 130 -16.67 3.11 12.60
N HIS A 131 -16.98 1.83 12.82
CA HIS A 131 -16.52 0.79 11.91
C HIS A 131 -17.16 0.98 10.54
N VAL A 132 -16.33 0.96 9.49
CA VAL A 132 -16.81 1.14 8.14
C VAL A 132 -16.88 -0.20 7.41
N SER A 133 -15.77 -0.94 7.36
CA SER A 133 -15.77 -2.18 6.60
C SER A 133 -14.53 -3.01 6.91
N LYS A 134 -14.60 -4.27 6.51
CA LYS A 134 -13.44 -5.14 6.46
C LYS A 134 -12.81 -4.98 5.08
N CYS A 135 -11.50 -4.78 5.06
CA CYS A 135 -10.79 -4.45 3.84
C CYS A 135 -9.64 -5.41 3.61
N LYS A 136 -9.26 -5.55 2.36
CA LYS A 136 -8.15 -6.40 1.99
C LYS A 136 -7.33 -5.68 0.92
N ILE A 137 -6.02 -5.65 1.12
CA ILE A 137 -5.10 -5.13 0.12
C ILE A 137 -4.34 -6.31 -0.46
N ASP A 138 -4.21 -6.33 -1.78
CA ASP A 138 -3.53 -7.39 -2.47
C ASP A 138 -2.59 -6.75 -3.49
N VAL A 139 -1.29 -7.01 -3.34
CA VAL A 139 -0.27 -6.44 -4.21
C VAL A 139 0.60 -7.56 -4.73
N ASN A 140 0.70 -7.65 -6.04
CA ASN A 140 1.53 -8.65 -6.69
C ASN A 140 2.54 -7.93 -7.56
N ILE A 141 3.83 -8.24 -7.39
CA ILE A 141 4.85 -7.62 -8.22
C ILE A 141 5.69 -8.69 -8.88
N ARG A 142 6.14 -8.38 -10.09
CA ARG A 142 7.00 -9.26 -10.87
C ARG A 142 7.84 -8.40 -11.80
N PRO A 143 8.94 -8.95 -12.31
CA PRO A 143 9.75 -8.18 -13.24
C PRO A 143 8.94 -7.77 -14.46
N ASN A 144 9.19 -6.57 -14.95
CA ASN A 144 8.49 -6.04 -16.11
C ASN A 144 9.39 -6.22 -17.34
N GLY A 145 8.92 -6.99 -18.27
CA GLY A 145 9.61 -7.15 -19.50
C GLY A 145 10.75 -8.14 -19.39
N GLU A 146 11.22 -8.57 -20.17
CA GLU A 146 12.25 -9.36 -20.31
C GLU A 146 12.78 -9.86 -19.66
#